data_c69761313293db112a7e5e514147ab2e
#
_entry.id   c69761313293db112a7e5e514147ab2e
#
_cell.length_a   1.000
_cell.length_b   1.000
_cell.length_c   1.000
_cell.angle_alpha   90.00
_cell.angle_beta   90.00
_cell.angle_gamma   90.00
#
_symmetry.space_group_name_H-M   'P 1'
#
loop_
_entity.id
_entity.type
_entity.pdbx_description
1 polymer ?
#
loop_
_entity_poly.entity_id
_entity_poly.type
_entity_poly.pdbx_seq_one_letter_code
_entity_poly.pdbx_strand_id
1 'polypeptide(L)'
;MPPGEEQKARAFYAGLLGMTELSKPPELAKHGGCWFESGGVQLHLGTESEFRPARKAHPALRCRDYAILVQALRDSGIEVVEPRDIPGVIRCHVHDPFGNRLELISG
;
A
#
# COMPACT_ATOMS: atom_id res chain seq x y z
N MET A 1 0.27 -2.67 -10.89
CA MET A 1 1.09 -3.85 -10.53
C MET A 1 1.36 -4.71 -11.76
N PRO A 2 2.41 -5.51 -11.75
CA PRO A 2 2.61 -6.48 -12.83
C PRO A 2 1.51 -7.56 -12.79
N PRO A 3 1.17 -8.13 -13.95
CA PRO A 3 0.21 -9.24 -13.98
C PRO A 3 0.73 -10.48 -13.24
N GLY A 4 -0.16 -11.22 -12.60
CA GLY A 4 0.15 -12.49 -11.96
C GLY A 4 0.80 -12.42 -10.59
N GLU A 5 0.98 -11.22 -10.03
CA GLU A 5 1.64 -11.04 -8.74
C GLU A 5 0.68 -10.65 -7.61
N GLU A 6 -0.59 -11.03 -7.73
CA GLU A 6 -1.60 -10.70 -6.74
C GLU A 6 -1.26 -11.18 -5.33
N GLN A 7 -0.56 -12.33 -5.20
CA GLN A 7 -0.19 -12.83 -3.87
C GLN A 7 0.77 -11.89 -3.14
N LYS A 8 1.67 -11.24 -3.86
CA LYS A 8 2.56 -10.24 -3.25
C LYS A 8 1.76 -9.02 -2.79
N ALA A 9 0.76 -8.61 -3.55
CA ALA A 9 -0.13 -7.52 -3.17
C ALA A 9 -0.90 -7.88 -1.89
N ARG A 10 -1.43 -9.10 -1.79
CA ARG A 10 -2.16 -9.56 -0.60
C ARG A 10 -1.27 -9.59 0.64
N ALA A 11 -0.04 -10.08 0.51
CA ALA A 11 0.89 -10.13 1.63
C ALA A 11 1.19 -8.74 2.17
N PHE A 12 1.30 -7.74 1.32
CA PHE A 12 1.60 -6.37 1.73
C PHE A 12 0.35 -5.62 2.21
N TYR A 13 -0.67 -5.50 1.37
CA TYR A 13 -1.83 -4.66 1.67
C TYR A 13 -2.75 -5.29 2.72
N ALA A 14 -3.00 -6.59 2.65
CA ALA A 14 -3.80 -7.27 3.66
C ALA A 14 -2.94 -7.73 4.84
N GLY A 15 -1.79 -8.35 4.56
CA GLY A 15 -0.95 -8.92 5.61
C GLY A 15 -0.25 -7.88 6.47
N LEU A 16 0.45 -6.91 5.88
CA LEU A 16 1.20 -5.90 6.64
C LEU A 16 0.36 -4.68 6.97
N LEU A 17 -0.34 -4.11 6.00
CA LEU A 17 -1.13 -2.90 6.24
C LEU A 17 -2.48 -3.18 6.92
N GLY A 18 -2.91 -4.44 6.97
CA GLY A 18 -4.15 -4.81 7.65
C GLY A 18 -5.42 -4.42 6.91
N MET A 19 -5.34 -4.17 5.61
CA MET A 19 -6.53 -3.87 4.80
C MET A 19 -7.28 -5.16 4.48
N THR A 20 -8.56 -5.04 4.18
CA THR A 20 -9.40 -6.16 3.78
C THR A 20 -9.47 -6.24 2.27
N GLU A 21 -9.18 -7.39 1.70
CA GLU A 21 -9.35 -7.59 0.27
C GLU A 21 -10.83 -7.68 -0.08
N LEU A 22 -11.24 -6.96 -1.12
CA LEU A 22 -12.60 -6.97 -1.65
C LEU A 22 -12.68 -7.87 -2.88
N SER A 23 -13.81 -8.57 -3.03
CA SER A 23 -14.09 -9.32 -4.25
C SER A 23 -14.41 -8.38 -5.39
N LYS A 24 -13.80 -8.61 -6.54
CA LYS A 24 -14.09 -7.83 -7.75
C LYS A 24 -15.28 -8.44 -8.50
N PRO A 25 -16.11 -7.60 -9.15
CA PRO A 25 -17.14 -8.12 -10.04
C PRO A 25 -16.53 -9.04 -11.10
N PRO A 26 -17.24 -10.11 -11.54
CA PRO A 26 -16.67 -11.10 -12.48
C PRO A 26 -16.07 -10.48 -13.74
N GLU A 27 -16.70 -9.46 -14.29
CA GLU A 27 -16.19 -8.78 -15.49
C GLU A 27 -14.86 -8.08 -15.28
N LEU A 28 -14.60 -7.60 -14.06
CA LEU A 28 -13.33 -6.96 -13.71
C LEU A 28 -12.30 -7.94 -13.16
N ALA A 29 -12.76 -9.03 -12.54
CA ALA A 29 -11.87 -10.04 -11.97
C ALA A 29 -10.97 -10.67 -13.02
N LYS A 30 -11.47 -10.85 -14.24
CA LYS A 30 -10.72 -11.45 -15.34
C LYS A 30 -9.52 -10.61 -15.80
N HIS A 31 -9.49 -9.34 -15.46
CA HIS A 31 -8.35 -8.46 -15.79
C HIS A 31 -7.21 -8.53 -14.79
N GLY A 32 -7.37 -9.29 -13.70
CA GLY A 32 -6.36 -9.37 -12.65
C GLY A 32 -6.37 -8.16 -11.73
N GLY A 33 -5.37 -8.11 -10.83
CA GLY A 33 -5.27 -7.06 -9.83
C GLY A 33 -6.09 -7.35 -8.57
N CYS A 34 -6.02 -6.45 -7.61
CA CYS A 34 -6.66 -6.62 -6.32
C CYS A 34 -7.26 -5.30 -5.82
N TRP A 35 -8.35 -5.41 -5.09
CA TRP A 35 -8.96 -4.28 -4.38
C TRP A 35 -8.88 -4.50 -2.89
N PHE A 36 -8.50 -3.46 -2.16
CA PHE A 36 -8.40 -3.49 -0.69
C PHE A 36 -9.15 -2.33 -0.09
N GLU A 37 -9.66 -2.51 1.13
CA GLU A 37 -10.41 -1.49 1.85
C GLU A 37 -9.99 -1.43 3.31
N SER A 38 -9.97 -0.22 3.86
CA SER A 38 -9.82 0.02 5.28
C SER A 38 -10.32 1.43 5.60
N GLY A 39 -11.15 1.55 6.65
CA GLY A 39 -11.59 2.86 7.15
C GLY A 39 -12.26 3.76 6.13
N GLY A 40 -13.01 3.20 5.19
CA GLY A 40 -13.68 3.98 4.14
C GLY A 40 -12.79 4.33 2.94
N VAL A 41 -11.53 3.91 2.95
CA VAL A 41 -10.61 4.09 1.82
C VAL A 41 -10.50 2.79 1.06
N GLN A 42 -10.60 2.87 -0.27
CA GLN A 42 -10.33 1.72 -1.14
C GLN A 42 -9.09 2.00 -1.97
N LEU A 43 -8.22 1.01 -2.08
CA LEU A 43 -7.08 1.01 -2.98
C LEU A 43 -7.28 -0.08 -4.03
N HIS A 44 -7.28 0.31 -5.29
CA HIS A 44 -7.42 -0.61 -6.41
C HIS A 44 -6.06 -0.72 -7.12
N LEU A 45 -5.51 -1.92 -7.16
CA LEU A 45 -4.28 -2.19 -7.90
C LEU A 45 -4.65 -2.80 -9.25
N GLY A 46 -4.49 -2.00 -10.30
CA GLY A 46 -4.67 -2.46 -11.67
C GLY A 46 -3.39 -3.11 -12.19
N THR A 47 -3.53 -3.98 -13.18
CA THR A 47 -2.40 -4.65 -13.83
C THR A 47 -2.00 -3.96 -15.11
N GLU A 48 -0.69 -3.89 -15.35
CA GLU A 48 -0.11 -3.38 -16.60
C GLU A 48 0.99 -4.34 -17.05
N SER A 49 0.99 -4.75 -18.31
CA SER A 49 2.01 -5.67 -18.83
C SER A 49 3.42 -5.07 -18.85
N GLU A 50 3.52 -3.77 -19.10
CA GLU A 50 4.77 -3.02 -19.02
C GLU A 50 4.75 -2.11 -17.81
N PHE A 51 4.57 -2.70 -16.64
CA PHE A 51 4.37 -1.97 -15.41
C PHE A 51 5.57 -1.10 -15.03
N ARG A 52 5.29 0.15 -14.67
CA ARG A 52 6.25 1.08 -14.06
C ARG A 52 5.63 1.66 -12.80
N PRO A 53 6.33 1.61 -11.66
CA PRO A 53 5.79 2.14 -10.42
C PRO A 53 5.68 3.66 -10.47
N ALA A 54 4.67 4.19 -9.77
CA ALA A 54 4.54 5.61 -9.53
C ALA A 54 5.55 6.01 -8.45
N ARG A 55 6.54 6.81 -8.81
CA ARG A 55 7.63 7.19 -7.89
C ARG A 55 7.40 8.53 -7.20
N LYS A 56 6.52 9.36 -7.74
CA LYS A 56 6.21 10.67 -7.17
C LYS A 56 4.76 10.78 -6.75
N ALA A 57 3.83 10.48 -7.65
CA ALA A 57 2.41 10.43 -7.28
C ALA A 57 2.20 9.27 -6.32
N HIS A 58 1.58 9.52 -5.17
CA HIS A 58 1.36 8.50 -4.15
C HIS A 58 0.15 8.85 -3.29
N PRO A 59 -0.58 7.84 -2.82
CA PRO A 59 -1.61 8.07 -1.82
C PRO A 59 -0.99 8.31 -0.46
N ALA A 60 -1.66 9.12 0.37
CA ALA A 60 -1.31 9.31 1.77
C ALA A 60 -2.45 8.74 2.62
N LEU A 61 -2.12 7.81 3.48
CA LEU A 61 -3.08 7.08 4.30
C LEU A 61 -2.87 7.42 5.77
N ARG A 62 -3.93 7.82 6.46
CA ARG A 62 -3.87 8.08 7.90
C ARG A 62 -3.98 6.76 8.66
N CYS A 63 -3.10 6.56 9.63
CA CYS A 63 -2.99 5.31 10.37
C CYS A 63 -3.17 5.57 11.86
N ARG A 64 -4.13 4.89 12.50
CA ARG A 64 -4.36 5.01 13.95
C ARG A 64 -3.19 4.46 14.76
N ASP A 65 -2.73 3.27 14.41
CA ASP A 65 -1.65 2.58 15.11
C ASP A 65 -0.33 2.74 14.37
N TYR A 66 0.01 3.98 14.01
CA TYR A 66 1.17 4.30 13.17
C TYR A 66 2.46 3.66 13.67
N ALA A 67 2.78 3.80 14.96
CA ALA A 67 4.03 3.27 15.50
C ALA A 67 4.12 1.75 15.40
N ILE A 68 3.01 1.07 15.66
CA ILE A 68 2.93 -0.40 15.57
C ILE A 68 3.10 -0.83 14.12
N LEU A 69 2.42 -0.15 13.21
CA LEU A 69 2.50 -0.44 11.78
C LEU A 69 3.91 -0.25 11.23
N VAL A 70 4.55 0.88 11.57
CA VAL A 70 5.92 1.17 11.14
C VAL A 70 6.89 0.10 11.66
N GLN A 71 6.73 -0.33 12.91
CA GLN A 71 7.59 -1.37 13.46
C GLN A 71 7.39 -2.70 12.73
N ALA A 72 6.14 -3.07 12.42
CA ALA A 72 5.85 -4.28 11.65
C ALA A 72 6.46 -4.25 10.25
N LEU A 73 6.42 -3.09 9.61
CA LEU A 73 7.04 -2.90 8.29
C LEU A 73 8.56 -3.09 8.37
N ARG A 74 9.20 -2.47 9.35
CA ARG A 74 10.64 -2.61 9.58
C ARG A 74 11.03 -4.05 9.89
N ASP A 75 10.25 -4.72 10.73
CA ASP A 75 10.49 -6.12 11.10
C ASP A 75 10.38 -7.05 9.88
N SER A 76 9.61 -6.66 8.89
CA SER A 76 9.45 -7.40 7.63
C SER A 76 10.49 -7.03 6.57
N GLY A 77 11.48 -6.20 6.93
CA GLY A 77 12.54 -5.77 6.02
C GLY A 77 12.15 -4.67 5.06
N ILE A 78 11.03 -3.99 5.29
CA ILE A 78 10.59 -2.86 4.46
C ILE A 78 11.35 -1.60 4.90
N GLU A 79 11.96 -0.91 3.94
CA GLU A 79 12.59 0.38 4.22
C GLU A 79 11.53 1.42 4.55
N VAL A 80 11.69 2.10 5.69
CA VAL A 80 10.79 3.17 6.14
C VAL A 80 11.59 4.45 6.23
N VAL A 81 11.19 5.47 5.48
CA VAL A 81 11.81 6.79 5.51
C VAL A 81 10.86 7.76 6.21
N GLU A 82 11.31 8.35 7.31
CA GLU A 82 10.49 9.29 8.10
C GLU A 82 11.03 10.72 7.94
N PRO A 83 10.59 11.48 6.93
CA PRO A 83 11.00 12.87 6.79
C PRO A 83 10.42 13.72 7.92
N ARG A 84 11.19 14.72 8.37
CA ARG A 84 10.79 15.60 9.46
C ARG A 84 10.72 17.04 9.00
N ASP A 85 10.23 17.23 7.78
CA ASP A 85 10.20 18.52 7.09
C ASP A 85 8.88 19.27 7.26
N ILE A 86 7.84 18.63 7.81
CA ILE A 86 6.55 19.29 8.08
C ILE A 86 6.35 19.34 9.59
N PRO A 87 6.34 20.55 10.20
CA PRO A 87 6.13 20.68 11.64
C PRO A 87 4.80 20.06 12.09
N GLY A 88 4.84 19.29 13.19
CA GLY A 88 3.66 18.67 13.77
C GLY A 88 3.10 17.48 13.01
N VAL A 89 3.73 17.05 11.94
CA VAL A 89 3.29 15.88 11.15
C VAL A 89 4.30 14.75 11.33
N ILE A 90 3.82 13.61 11.79
CA ILE A 90 4.58 12.37 11.85
C ILE A 90 4.12 11.51 10.68
N ARG A 91 5.01 11.22 9.77
CA ARG A 91 4.71 10.48 8.55
C ARG A 91 5.91 9.69 8.08
N CYS A 92 5.67 8.73 7.20
CA CYS A 92 6.76 8.01 6.55
C CYS A 92 6.40 7.71 5.09
N HIS A 93 7.43 7.41 4.32
CA HIS A 93 7.30 6.88 2.98
C HIS A 93 7.77 5.44 2.97
N VAL A 94 7.00 4.58 2.33
CA VAL A 94 7.35 3.18 2.08
C VAL A 94 7.05 2.85 0.63
N HIS A 95 7.58 1.74 0.15
CA HIS A 95 7.25 1.23 -1.18
C HIS A 95 6.58 -0.14 -1.03
N ASP A 96 5.57 -0.37 -1.85
CA ASP A 96 4.94 -1.69 -1.92
C ASP A 96 5.85 -2.69 -2.65
N PRO A 97 5.49 -3.97 -2.77
CA PRO A 97 6.33 -4.97 -3.43
C PRO A 97 6.66 -4.68 -4.89
N PHE A 98 5.93 -3.77 -5.52
CA PHE A 98 6.10 -3.42 -6.93
C PHE A 98 6.85 -2.11 -7.13
N GLY A 99 7.23 -1.45 -6.05
CA GLY A 99 7.90 -0.15 -6.07
C GLY A 99 6.97 1.06 -6.07
N ASN A 100 5.66 0.86 -5.90
CA ASN A 100 4.73 1.98 -5.75
C ASN A 100 4.96 2.68 -4.42
N ARG A 101 5.03 4.00 -4.44
CA ARG A 101 5.24 4.81 -3.24
C ARG A 101 3.95 4.98 -2.47
N LEU A 102 4.04 4.89 -1.15
CA LEU A 102 2.95 5.17 -0.22
C LEU A 102 3.46 6.11 0.87
N GLU A 103 2.59 6.98 1.33
CA GLU A 103 2.82 7.78 2.52
C GLU A 103 1.87 7.32 3.61
N LEU A 104 2.41 7.10 4.81
CA LEU A 104 1.62 6.74 5.99
C LEU A 104 1.74 7.89 6.98
N ILE A 105 0.60 8.38 7.48
CA ILE A 105 0.54 9.54 8.36
C ILE A 105 -0.05 9.10 9.69
N SER A 106 0.61 9.50 10.79
CA SER A 106 0.12 9.25 12.14
C SER A 106 -1.14 10.08 12.40
N GLY A 107 -2.15 9.45 12.91
CA GLY A 107 -3.39 10.16 13.23
C GLY A 107 -4.46 9.30 13.86
#